data_94beffe9be1cd807e3df9f44084afb48
#
_entry.id   94beffe9be1cd807e3df9f44084afb48
#
_cell.length_a   1.000
_cell.length_b   1.000
_cell.length_c   1.000
_cell.angle_alpha   90.00
_cell.angle_beta   90.00
_cell.angle_gamma   90.00
#
_symmetry.space_group_name_H-M   'P 1'
#
loop_
_entity.id
_entity.type
_entity.pdbx_description
1 polymer ?
#
loop_
_entity_poly.entity_id
_entity_poly.type
_entity_poly.pdbx_seq_one_letter_code
_entity_poly.pdbx_strand_id
1 'polypeptide(L)'
;MEIGVVGLGKMGSQIAQKLSDSSFKVFGYDQDEELSKNLDSSYEIDNNLSSLMDRFTSKKIIWLMVPSGDPTNSLVRELSKLMNNGDIIIDGGNSYYKDSIKNSDICSQNGISFLDCGTSGGVWGLKNGFCLTIGGSENTYKEVLEIFNTLSTVETKGGLFVGSSGSGHFVKMIHNGIEYGMMQSIAEGLEILKNKTEYNLKLDEITQNWRTGSVVQSWLIDLIAGELKKDSGLGKFSSEVGDSGAGRWTIKESIDLAVPIPSIYASISQRFNSKNKNSYSGKILSAMRNAFGGHTD
;
A
#
# COMPACT_ATOMS: atom_id res chain seq x y z
N MET A 1 15.13 21.13 6.59
CA MET A 1 15.49 19.74 6.89
C MET A 1 15.85 19.06 5.57
N GLU A 2 16.91 18.23 5.54
CA GLU A 2 17.31 17.44 4.37
C GLU A 2 16.70 16.05 4.47
N ILE A 3 16.22 15.49 3.35
CA ILE A 3 15.62 14.16 3.30
C ILE A 3 15.92 13.47 1.98
N GLY A 4 16.35 12.20 2.05
CA GLY A 4 16.51 11.34 0.89
C GLY A 4 15.26 10.50 0.67
N VAL A 5 14.80 10.36 -0.56
CA VAL A 5 13.71 9.45 -0.93
C VAL A 5 14.26 8.38 -1.85
N VAL A 6 14.18 7.12 -1.44
CA VAL A 6 14.67 5.96 -2.19
C VAL A 6 13.48 5.13 -2.68
N GLY A 7 13.44 4.93 -4.01
CA GLY A 7 12.28 4.39 -4.70
C GLY A 7 11.35 5.49 -5.19
N LEU A 8 11.52 5.89 -6.46
CA LEU A 8 10.82 7.01 -7.09
C LEU A 8 9.69 6.54 -8.04
N GLY A 9 9.14 5.37 -7.78
CA GLY A 9 7.93 4.90 -8.44
C GLY A 9 6.73 5.82 -8.16
N LYS A 10 5.52 5.39 -8.56
CA LYS A 10 4.28 6.20 -8.49
C LYS A 10 4.01 6.89 -7.15
N MET A 11 4.34 6.24 -6.03
CA MET A 11 4.13 6.81 -4.70
C MET A 11 5.33 7.61 -4.21
N GLY A 12 6.55 7.08 -4.42
CA GLY A 12 7.77 7.72 -3.93
C GLY A 12 8.03 9.07 -4.59
N SER A 13 7.82 9.18 -5.90
CA SER A 13 7.94 10.46 -6.61
C SER A 13 6.96 11.52 -6.08
N GLN A 14 5.72 11.11 -5.74
CA GLN A 14 4.73 12.03 -5.16
C GLN A 14 5.11 12.48 -3.75
N ILE A 15 5.67 11.57 -2.93
CA ILE A 15 6.17 11.91 -1.59
C ILE A 15 7.34 12.88 -1.70
N ALA A 16 8.32 12.59 -2.57
CA ALA A 16 9.45 13.45 -2.81
C ALA A 16 9.01 14.84 -3.31
N GLN A 17 8.08 14.89 -4.26
CA GLN A 17 7.52 16.13 -4.79
C GLN A 17 6.82 16.94 -3.69
N LYS A 18 5.93 16.31 -2.91
CA LYS A 18 5.18 16.99 -1.84
C LYS A 18 6.08 17.57 -0.76
N LEU A 19 7.18 16.88 -0.43
CA LEU A 19 8.19 17.38 0.49
C LEU A 19 8.98 18.54 -0.13
N SER A 20 9.37 18.43 -1.40
CA SER A 20 10.10 19.46 -2.13
C SER A 20 9.27 20.74 -2.32
N ASP A 21 7.98 20.62 -2.60
CA ASP A 21 7.04 21.76 -2.69
C ASP A 21 6.85 22.50 -1.35
N SER A 22 7.34 21.90 -0.27
CA SER A 22 7.36 22.48 1.08
C SER A 22 8.77 23.02 1.41
N SER A 23 9.17 23.05 2.64
CA SER A 23 10.46 23.63 3.05
C SER A 23 11.60 22.60 3.14
N PHE A 24 11.47 21.42 2.53
CA PHE A 24 12.47 20.36 2.59
C PHE A 24 13.43 20.44 1.41
N LYS A 25 14.72 20.18 1.70
CA LYS A 25 15.71 19.90 0.66
C LYS A 25 15.68 18.39 0.40
N VAL A 26 15.15 18.02 -0.76
CA VAL A 26 14.90 16.62 -1.12
C VAL A 26 15.95 16.11 -2.08
N PHE A 27 16.45 14.90 -1.83
CA PHE A 27 17.32 14.15 -2.72
C PHE A 27 16.63 12.81 -3.07
N GLY A 28 16.60 12.47 -4.33
CA GLY A 28 15.95 11.25 -4.82
C GLY A 28 16.95 10.21 -5.30
N TYR A 29 16.59 8.93 -5.17
CA TYR A 29 17.30 7.83 -5.83
C TYR A 29 16.32 6.72 -6.20
N ASP A 30 16.48 6.18 -7.41
CA ASP A 30 15.86 4.92 -7.83
C ASP A 30 16.90 4.07 -8.55
N GLN A 31 16.81 2.74 -8.40
CA GLN A 31 17.67 1.81 -9.14
C GLN A 31 17.34 1.75 -10.65
N ASP A 32 16.14 2.18 -11.04
CA ASP A 32 15.73 2.31 -12.43
C ASP A 32 16.18 3.67 -12.98
N GLU A 33 17.31 3.65 -13.69
CA GLU A 33 17.86 4.86 -14.30
C GLU A 33 16.94 5.52 -15.33
N GLU A 34 16.17 4.74 -16.08
CA GLU A 34 15.24 5.27 -17.08
C GLU A 34 14.07 6.01 -16.41
N LEU A 35 13.57 5.48 -15.30
CA LEU A 35 12.59 6.16 -14.48
C LEU A 35 13.16 7.47 -13.94
N SER A 36 14.38 7.45 -13.40
CA SER A 36 15.05 8.62 -12.85
C SER A 36 15.27 9.73 -13.89
N LYS A 37 15.65 9.38 -15.13
CA LYS A 37 15.87 10.34 -16.22
C LYS A 37 14.58 10.98 -16.73
N ASN A 38 13.46 10.29 -16.62
CA ASN A 38 12.16 10.73 -17.15
C ASN A 38 11.28 11.44 -16.11
N LEU A 39 11.73 11.52 -14.84
CA LEU A 39 11.01 12.26 -13.82
C LEU A 39 11.19 13.77 -14.02
N ASP A 40 10.09 14.47 -14.27
CA ASP A 40 10.02 15.92 -14.15
C ASP A 40 9.89 16.24 -12.64
N SER A 41 11.03 16.56 -12.00
CA SER A 41 11.11 16.74 -10.57
C SER A 41 11.67 18.10 -10.19
N SER A 42 11.16 18.67 -9.10
CA SER A 42 11.69 19.89 -8.47
C SER A 42 12.83 19.59 -7.47
N TYR A 43 13.30 18.35 -7.41
CA TYR A 43 14.37 17.89 -6.50
C TYR A 43 15.49 17.19 -7.27
N GLU A 44 16.67 17.12 -6.65
CA GLU A 44 17.84 16.50 -7.24
C GLU A 44 17.72 14.96 -7.18
N ILE A 45 18.09 14.27 -8.27
CA ILE A 45 18.11 12.81 -8.35
C ILE A 45 19.54 12.32 -8.52
N ASP A 46 19.96 11.40 -7.67
CA ASP A 46 21.29 10.81 -7.68
C ASP A 46 21.34 9.46 -8.40
N ASN A 47 22.52 9.08 -8.89
CA ASN A 47 22.70 7.88 -9.71
C ASN A 47 22.98 6.61 -8.88
N ASN A 48 23.31 6.75 -7.60
CA ASN A 48 23.57 5.65 -6.68
C ASN A 48 23.42 6.09 -5.22
N LEU A 49 23.33 5.12 -4.31
CA LEU A 49 23.13 5.39 -2.88
C LEU A 49 24.30 6.15 -2.24
N SER A 50 25.55 5.91 -2.68
CA SER A 50 26.71 6.61 -2.12
C SER A 50 26.65 8.10 -2.43
N SER A 51 26.38 8.47 -3.69
CA SER A 51 26.21 9.88 -4.07
C SER A 51 25.04 10.54 -3.34
N LEU A 52 23.94 9.82 -3.14
CA LEU A 52 22.84 10.30 -2.32
C LEU A 52 23.30 10.60 -0.88
N MET A 53 24.09 9.69 -0.26
CA MET A 53 24.60 9.91 1.10
C MET A 53 25.53 11.10 1.21
N ASP A 54 26.32 11.40 0.17
CA ASP A 54 27.28 12.51 0.12
C ASP A 54 26.59 13.89 0.00
N ARG A 55 25.30 13.93 -0.34
CA ARG A 55 24.51 15.17 -0.43
C ARG A 55 24.20 15.79 0.92
N PHE A 56 24.12 14.97 1.95
CA PHE A 56 23.71 15.43 3.26
C PHE A 56 24.82 16.23 3.95
N THR A 57 24.46 17.40 4.45
CA THR A 57 25.34 18.25 5.26
C THR A 57 25.07 18.12 6.75
N SER A 58 24.00 17.41 7.12
CA SER A 58 23.52 17.20 8.49
C SER A 58 23.08 15.75 8.68
N LYS A 59 22.32 15.48 9.75
CA LYS A 59 21.67 14.17 10.00
C LYS A 59 20.94 13.68 8.76
N LYS A 60 21.20 12.44 8.37
CA LYS A 60 20.53 11.81 7.24
C LYS A 60 19.17 11.28 7.67
N ILE A 61 18.14 11.61 6.92
CA ILE A 61 16.81 11.05 7.04
C ILE A 61 16.47 10.45 5.69
N ILE A 62 16.23 9.13 5.66
CA ILE A 62 15.96 8.40 4.42
C ILE A 62 14.56 7.82 4.48
N TRP A 63 13.73 8.22 3.52
CA TRP A 63 12.38 7.65 3.29
C TRP A 63 12.45 6.58 2.21
N LEU A 64 11.98 5.36 2.51
CA LEU A 64 11.97 4.23 1.58
C LEU A 64 10.59 4.04 0.97
N MET A 65 10.52 3.86 -0.35
CA MET A 65 9.30 3.53 -1.11
C MET A 65 9.58 2.41 -2.11
N VAL A 66 10.21 1.35 -1.67
CA VAL A 66 10.59 0.19 -2.49
C VAL A 66 9.67 -1.01 -2.23
N PRO A 67 9.66 -2.03 -3.12
CA PRO A 67 8.86 -3.24 -2.92
C PRO A 67 9.20 -3.94 -1.60
N SER A 68 8.17 -4.49 -0.93
CA SER A 68 8.31 -5.23 0.33
C SER A 68 9.14 -6.52 0.20
N GLY A 69 9.64 -7.01 1.32
CA GLY A 69 10.45 -8.23 1.39
C GLY A 69 11.92 -7.97 1.11
N ASP A 70 12.55 -8.85 0.31
CA ASP A 70 14.00 -8.80 0.06
C ASP A 70 14.52 -7.45 -0.45
N PRO A 71 13.83 -6.72 -1.35
CA PRO A 71 14.28 -5.40 -1.78
C PRO A 71 14.43 -4.43 -0.62
N THR A 72 13.40 -4.27 0.22
CA THR A 72 13.44 -3.41 1.40
C THR A 72 14.48 -3.87 2.41
N ASN A 73 14.48 -5.17 2.73
CA ASN A 73 15.39 -5.74 3.73
C ASN A 73 16.86 -5.61 3.33
N SER A 74 17.18 -5.76 2.05
CA SER A 74 18.55 -5.60 1.53
C SER A 74 18.98 -4.14 1.54
N LEU A 75 18.08 -3.25 1.13
CA LEU A 75 18.33 -1.81 1.13
C LEU A 75 18.58 -1.28 2.55
N VAL A 76 17.79 -1.71 3.55
CA VAL A 76 18.02 -1.33 4.96
C VAL A 76 19.40 -1.80 5.44
N ARG A 77 19.80 -3.04 5.11
CA ARG A 77 21.14 -3.55 5.45
C ARG A 77 22.27 -2.78 4.76
N GLU A 78 22.07 -2.30 3.54
CA GLU A 78 23.04 -1.49 2.81
C GLU A 78 23.12 -0.10 3.42
N LEU A 79 22.01 0.57 3.62
CA LEU A 79 21.94 1.89 4.24
C LEU A 79 22.52 1.90 5.65
N SER A 80 22.27 0.85 6.44
CA SER A 80 22.83 0.76 7.79
C SER A 80 24.37 0.72 7.86
N LYS A 81 25.05 0.45 6.73
CA LYS A 81 26.51 0.53 6.59
C LYS A 81 26.99 1.89 6.10
N LEU A 82 26.14 2.64 5.41
CA LEU A 82 26.45 3.95 4.82
C LEU A 82 26.06 5.12 5.71
N MET A 83 25.14 4.90 6.63
CA MET A 83 24.61 5.91 7.54
C MET A 83 25.36 5.91 8.88
N ASN A 84 25.21 7.01 9.61
CA ASN A 84 25.90 7.23 10.88
C ASN A 84 24.98 7.03 12.09
N ASN A 85 25.57 6.90 13.26
CA ASN A 85 24.84 6.94 14.52
C ASN A 85 24.01 8.23 14.62
N GLY A 86 22.73 8.08 14.94
CA GLY A 86 21.76 9.16 15.04
C GLY A 86 20.97 9.46 13.77
N ASP A 87 21.33 8.89 12.62
CA ASP A 87 20.56 9.00 11.38
C ASP A 87 19.21 8.23 11.49
N ILE A 88 18.30 8.47 10.56
CA ILE A 88 16.94 7.94 10.61
C ILE A 88 16.56 7.29 9.28
N ILE A 89 16.00 6.09 9.35
CA ILE A 89 15.33 5.44 8.22
C ILE A 89 13.82 5.40 8.50
N ILE A 90 13.01 5.79 7.51
CA ILE A 90 11.55 5.69 7.53
C ILE A 90 11.14 4.76 6.39
N ASP A 91 10.64 3.56 6.72
CA ASP A 91 10.07 2.66 5.73
C ASP A 91 8.60 3.02 5.48
N GLY A 92 8.33 3.74 4.38
CA GLY A 92 6.99 4.14 3.94
C GLY A 92 6.37 3.18 2.93
N GLY A 93 7.03 2.06 2.64
CA GLY A 93 6.54 1.02 1.75
C GLY A 93 5.35 0.23 2.31
N ASN A 94 4.89 -0.76 1.56
CA ASN A 94 3.86 -1.69 2.05
C ASN A 94 4.52 -2.95 2.61
N SER A 95 5.38 -2.80 3.61
CA SER A 95 6.21 -3.86 4.17
C SER A 95 5.44 -4.77 5.14
N TYR A 96 5.92 -6.02 5.29
CA TYR A 96 5.40 -6.92 6.30
C TYR A 96 5.91 -6.49 7.68
N TYR A 97 5.03 -6.29 8.64
CA TYR A 97 5.36 -5.73 9.95
C TYR A 97 6.45 -6.53 10.72
N LYS A 98 6.50 -7.88 10.53
CA LYS A 98 7.55 -8.72 11.14
C LYS A 98 8.93 -8.46 10.53
N ASP A 99 9.00 -8.01 9.28
CA ASP A 99 10.25 -7.59 8.65
C ASP A 99 10.65 -6.19 9.14
N SER A 100 9.69 -5.31 9.38
CA SER A 100 9.95 -3.97 9.97
C SER A 100 10.57 -4.08 11.36
N ILE A 101 10.12 -5.03 12.18
CA ILE A 101 10.74 -5.31 13.50
C ILE A 101 12.21 -5.71 13.32
N LYS A 102 12.51 -6.67 12.42
CA LYS A 102 13.89 -7.09 12.13
C LYS A 102 14.75 -5.97 11.59
N ASN A 103 14.21 -5.16 10.70
CA ASN A 103 14.90 -4.00 10.12
C ASN A 103 15.20 -2.95 11.19
N SER A 104 14.29 -2.72 12.13
CA SER A 104 14.53 -1.87 13.29
C SER A 104 15.68 -2.38 14.18
N ASP A 105 15.73 -3.69 14.41
CA ASP A 105 16.84 -4.31 15.17
C ASP A 105 18.19 -4.13 14.47
N ILE A 106 18.23 -4.31 13.13
CA ILE A 106 19.44 -4.08 12.32
C ILE A 106 19.90 -2.63 12.42
N CYS A 107 18.99 -1.68 12.28
CA CYS A 107 19.28 -0.25 12.38
C CYS A 107 19.81 0.12 13.77
N SER A 108 19.18 -0.39 14.84
CA SER A 108 19.56 -0.09 16.23
C SER A 108 20.95 -0.55 16.57
N GLN A 109 21.42 -1.70 16.03
CA GLN A 109 22.78 -2.20 16.19
C GLN A 109 23.85 -1.25 15.62
N ASN A 110 23.46 -0.38 14.67
CA ASN A 110 24.31 0.63 14.06
C ASN A 110 24.01 2.07 14.59
N GLY A 111 23.20 2.18 15.64
CA GLY A 111 22.82 3.47 16.22
C GLY A 111 21.87 4.29 15.35
N ILE A 112 21.23 3.68 14.35
CA ILE A 112 20.29 4.31 13.43
C ILE A 112 18.88 4.10 13.95
N SER A 113 18.06 5.14 13.94
CA SER A 113 16.64 5.05 14.28
C SER A 113 15.83 4.54 13.08
N PHE A 114 14.86 3.67 13.35
CA PHE A 114 13.95 3.15 12.32
C PHE A 114 12.49 3.44 12.69
N LEU A 115 11.74 3.97 11.72
CA LEU A 115 10.28 4.12 11.79
C LEU A 115 9.65 3.34 10.64
N ASP A 116 8.62 2.57 10.93
CA ASP A 116 7.75 1.97 9.93
C ASP A 116 6.50 2.83 9.75
N CYS A 117 6.19 3.17 8.51
CA CYS A 117 5.11 4.09 8.17
C CYS A 117 4.16 3.46 7.17
N GLY A 118 3.03 2.97 7.65
CA GLY A 118 1.94 2.55 6.78
C GLY A 118 1.35 3.74 6.03
N THR A 119 1.56 3.79 4.71
CA THR A 119 1.12 4.89 3.86
C THR A 119 -0.12 4.49 3.05
N SER A 120 -1.21 5.24 3.18
CA SER A 120 -2.44 5.09 2.41
C SER A 120 -2.81 6.40 1.71
N GLY A 121 -3.42 6.33 0.52
CA GLY A 121 -3.78 7.50 -0.29
C GLY A 121 -3.53 7.29 -1.78
N GLY A 122 -2.69 6.33 -2.14
CA GLY A 122 -2.40 5.96 -3.53
C GLY A 122 -1.96 7.16 -4.36
N VAL A 123 -2.35 7.17 -5.63
CA VAL A 123 -2.01 8.24 -6.59
C VAL A 123 -2.65 9.61 -6.28
N TRP A 124 -3.55 9.67 -5.32
CA TRP A 124 -4.21 10.92 -4.89
C TRP A 124 -3.49 11.62 -3.74
N GLY A 125 -2.48 10.96 -3.15
CA GLY A 125 -1.77 11.47 -1.96
C GLY A 125 -1.06 12.80 -2.17
N LEU A 126 -0.51 13.05 -3.37
CA LEU A 126 0.11 14.33 -3.68
C LEU A 126 -0.88 15.50 -3.48
N LYS A 127 -2.10 15.34 -3.97
CA LYS A 127 -3.12 16.39 -3.89
C LYS A 127 -3.80 16.45 -2.53
N ASN A 128 -4.19 15.29 -1.99
CA ASN A 128 -5.08 15.23 -0.83
C ASN A 128 -4.34 14.98 0.50
N GLY A 129 -3.05 14.66 0.45
CA GLY A 129 -2.32 14.11 1.60
C GLY A 129 -2.51 12.60 1.75
N PHE A 130 -1.69 12.01 2.62
CA PHE A 130 -1.69 10.58 2.90
C PHE A 130 -2.26 10.32 4.30
N CYS A 131 -2.96 9.20 4.47
CA CYS A 131 -3.25 8.65 5.78
C CYS A 131 -2.05 7.82 6.24
N LEU A 132 -1.42 8.23 7.34
CA LEU A 132 -0.16 7.67 7.81
C LEU A 132 -0.35 7.03 9.19
N THR A 133 0.19 5.82 9.36
CA THR A 133 0.28 5.12 10.65
C THR A 133 1.73 4.78 10.95
N ILE A 134 2.27 5.30 12.06
CA ILE A 134 3.70 5.29 12.33
C ILE A 134 4.01 4.42 13.55
N GLY A 135 4.95 3.47 13.39
CA GLY A 135 5.52 2.67 14.47
C GLY A 135 7.00 2.96 14.66
N GLY A 136 7.49 2.77 15.90
CA GLY A 136 8.88 2.96 16.23
C GLY A 136 9.11 3.68 17.56
N SER A 137 10.20 4.44 17.68
CA SER A 137 10.45 5.28 18.85
C SER A 137 9.61 6.55 18.79
N GLU A 138 8.86 6.84 19.86
CA GLU A 138 8.08 8.08 19.96
C GLU A 138 8.96 9.34 19.91
N ASN A 139 10.17 9.28 20.45
CA ASN A 139 11.13 10.39 20.38
C ASN A 139 11.56 10.64 18.93
N THR A 140 11.88 9.59 18.18
CA THR A 140 12.23 9.70 16.77
C THR A 140 11.05 10.21 15.94
N TYR A 141 9.83 9.74 16.21
CA TYR A 141 8.62 10.27 15.55
C TYR A 141 8.46 11.78 15.80
N LYS A 142 8.62 12.25 17.04
CA LYS A 142 8.54 13.67 17.40
C LYS A 142 9.64 14.49 16.71
N GLU A 143 10.83 13.95 16.57
CA GLU A 143 11.95 14.61 15.90
C GLU A 143 11.68 14.90 14.42
N VAL A 144 10.99 13.99 13.74
CA VAL A 144 10.66 14.12 12.30
C VAL A 144 9.19 14.43 12.03
N LEU A 145 8.47 14.90 13.03
CA LEU A 145 7.02 15.18 12.95
C LEU A 145 6.65 16.12 11.80
N GLU A 146 7.54 17.05 11.43
CA GLU A 146 7.30 17.98 10.34
C GLU A 146 7.18 17.27 8.98
N ILE A 147 7.90 16.18 8.77
CA ILE A 147 7.77 15.32 7.59
C ILE A 147 6.34 14.76 7.52
N PHE A 148 5.87 14.16 8.62
CA PHE A 148 4.54 13.59 8.68
C PHE A 148 3.43 14.65 8.59
N ASN A 149 3.64 15.84 9.16
CA ASN A 149 2.73 16.98 9.00
C ASN A 149 2.55 17.39 7.53
N THR A 150 3.66 17.40 6.79
CA THR A 150 3.66 17.77 5.37
C THR A 150 2.98 16.72 4.49
N LEU A 151 3.21 15.46 4.79
CA LEU A 151 2.69 14.37 3.97
C LEU A 151 1.24 14.03 4.28
N SER A 152 0.77 14.20 5.50
CA SER A 152 -0.59 13.82 5.93
C SER A 152 -1.68 14.76 5.37
N THR A 153 -2.94 14.33 5.51
CA THR A 153 -4.09 15.20 5.23
C THR A 153 -4.20 16.29 6.30
N VAL A 154 -4.98 17.32 6.01
CA VAL A 154 -5.22 18.43 6.97
C VAL A 154 -5.89 17.90 8.25
N GLU A 155 -6.81 16.96 8.09
CA GLU A 155 -7.60 16.38 9.18
C GLU A 155 -6.77 15.42 10.06
N THR A 156 -5.75 14.77 9.47
CA THR A 156 -4.89 13.80 10.15
C THR A 156 -3.46 14.30 10.29
N LYS A 157 -3.30 15.60 10.55
CA LYS A 157 -2.00 16.26 10.60
C LYS A 157 -1.02 15.52 11.53
N GLY A 158 0.16 15.20 10.99
CA GLY A 158 1.21 14.41 11.65
C GLY A 158 1.07 12.90 11.50
N GLY A 159 -0.02 12.43 10.91
CA GLY A 159 -0.33 11.00 10.92
C GLY A 159 -0.67 10.51 12.33
N LEU A 160 -0.77 9.20 12.50
CA LEU A 160 -1.05 8.58 13.80
C LEU A 160 0.15 7.74 14.26
N PHE A 161 0.79 8.13 15.36
CA PHE A 161 1.74 7.26 16.05
C PHE A 161 0.97 6.15 16.78
N VAL A 162 1.28 4.88 16.45
CA VAL A 162 0.50 3.73 16.93
C VAL A 162 1.28 2.79 17.86
N GLY A 163 2.56 3.03 18.08
CA GLY A 163 3.34 2.26 19.05
C GLY A 163 4.75 1.89 18.58
N SER A 164 5.28 0.79 19.09
CA SER A 164 6.63 0.30 18.82
C SER A 164 6.83 -0.12 17.35
N SER A 165 8.09 -0.38 16.96
CA SER A 165 8.46 -0.82 15.60
C SER A 165 7.62 -2.01 15.13
N GLY A 166 7.14 -1.92 13.91
CA GLY A 166 6.22 -2.86 13.27
C GLY A 166 4.75 -2.49 13.42
N SER A 167 4.36 -1.66 14.40
CA SER A 167 2.94 -1.35 14.66
C SER A 167 2.31 -0.52 13.53
N GLY A 168 3.06 0.37 12.89
CA GLY A 168 2.58 1.16 11.76
C GLY A 168 2.21 0.30 10.56
N HIS A 169 3.11 -0.59 10.16
CA HIS A 169 2.84 -1.56 9.10
C HIS A 169 1.81 -2.63 9.48
N PHE A 170 1.74 -3.02 10.76
CA PHE A 170 0.69 -3.91 11.23
C PHE A 170 -0.71 -3.29 11.03
N VAL A 171 -0.90 -2.05 11.47
CA VAL A 171 -2.17 -1.34 11.27
C VAL A 171 -2.48 -1.18 9.78
N LYS A 172 -1.48 -0.85 8.95
CA LYS A 172 -1.65 -0.75 7.50
C LYS A 172 -1.99 -2.09 6.84
N MET A 173 -1.42 -3.18 7.31
CA MET A 173 -1.74 -4.54 6.85
C MET A 173 -3.21 -4.87 7.10
N ILE A 174 -3.72 -4.59 8.31
CA ILE A 174 -5.13 -4.80 8.65
C ILE A 174 -6.06 -3.89 7.83
N HIS A 175 -5.69 -2.61 7.66
CA HIS A 175 -6.39 -1.68 6.78
C HIS A 175 -6.55 -2.27 5.37
N ASN A 176 -5.49 -2.82 4.78
CA ASN A 176 -5.55 -3.42 3.45
C ASN A 176 -6.43 -4.68 3.43
N GLY A 177 -6.44 -5.48 4.48
CA GLY A 177 -7.36 -6.61 4.63
C GLY A 177 -8.82 -6.16 4.60
N ILE A 178 -9.16 -5.12 5.36
CA ILE A 178 -10.50 -4.50 5.37
C ILE A 178 -10.86 -3.96 3.98
N GLU A 179 -9.95 -3.23 3.34
CA GLU A 179 -10.12 -2.70 1.99
C GLU A 179 -10.49 -3.80 0.99
N TYR A 180 -9.80 -4.94 1.05
CA TYR A 180 -10.09 -6.08 0.17
C TYR A 180 -11.50 -6.64 0.38
N GLY A 181 -11.95 -6.77 1.63
CA GLY A 181 -13.30 -7.19 1.95
C GLY A 181 -14.37 -6.21 1.44
N MET A 182 -14.14 -4.92 1.63
CA MET A 182 -15.03 -3.86 1.13
C MET A 182 -15.11 -3.87 -0.40
N MET A 183 -13.98 -3.94 -1.09
CA MET A 183 -13.94 -4.02 -2.56
C MET A 183 -14.70 -5.24 -3.08
N GLN A 184 -14.52 -6.39 -2.44
CA GLN A 184 -15.18 -7.63 -2.85
C GLN A 184 -16.69 -7.52 -2.69
N SER A 185 -17.18 -7.01 -1.57
CA SER A 185 -18.62 -6.85 -1.32
C SER A 185 -19.27 -5.88 -2.31
N ILE A 186 -18.59 -4.78 -2.65
CA ILE A 186 -19.07 -3.83 -3.65
C ILE A 186 -19.14 -4.50 -5.03
N ALA A 187 -18.09 -5.25 -5.42
CA ALA A 187 -18.03 -5.91 -6.71
C ALA A 187 -19.14 -6.96 -6.87
N GLU A 188 -19.36 -7.80 -5.86
CA GLU A 188 -20.42 -8.81 -5.85
C GLU A 188 -21.81 -8.18 -5.96
N GLY A 189 -22.06 -7.11 -5.19
CA GLY A 189 -23.34 -6.38 -5.27
C GLY A 189 -23.60 -5.78 -6.64
N LEU A 190 -22.59 -5.14 -7.26
CA LEU A 190 -22.71 -4.57 -8.61
C LEU A 190 -22.87 -5.66 -9.67
N GLU A 191 -22.26 -6.83 -9.50
CA GLU A 191 -22.42 -7.96 -10.41
C GLU A 191 -23.85 -8.53 -10.36
N ILE A 192 -24.46 -8.63 -9.17
CA ILE A 192 -25.87 -9.02 -9.04
C ILE A 192 -26.77 -8.01 -9.78
N LEU A 193 -26.56 -6.72 -9.58
CA LEU A 193 -27.35 -5.69 -10.26
C LEU A 193 -27.20 -5.78 -11.79
N LYS A 194 -25.98 -6.00 -12.28
CA LYS A 194 -25.70 -6.16 -13.72
C LYS A 194 -26.42 -7.37 -14.32
N ASN A 195 -26.46 -8.49 -13.59
CA ASN A 195 -27.06 -9.73 -14.07
C ASN A 195 -28.60 -9.77 -13.95
N LYS A 196 -29.21 -8.79 -13.25
CA LYS A 196 -30.69 -8.66 -13.18
C LYS A 196 -31.20 -7.89 -14.40
N THR A 197 -31.10 -8.48 -15.57
CA THR A 197 -31.34 -7.87 -16.88
C THR A 197 -32.75 -7.36 -17.10
N GLU A 198 -33.76 -7.94 -16.42
CA GLU A 198 -35.15 -7.54 -16.56
C GLU A 198 -35.45 -6.10 -16.11
N TYR A 199 -34.58 -5.50 -15.27
CA TYR A 199 -34.74 -4.12 -14.81
C TYR A 199 -33.95 -3.11 -15.64
N ASN A 200 -33.09 -3.55 -16.54
CA ASN A 200 -32.24 -2.69 -17.37
C ASN A 200 -31.52 -1.61 -16.53
N LEU A 201 -30.91 -2.04 -15.42
CA LEU A 201 -30.30 -1.16 -14.43
C LEU A 201 -29.05 -0.48 -14.99
N LYS A 202 -28.91 0.82 -14.73
CA LYS A 202 -27.74 1.61 -15.10
C LYS A 202 -26.81 1.75 -13.92
N LEU A 203 -25.73 0.98 -13.91
CA LEU A 203 -24.80 0.90 -12.77
C LEU A 203 -24.07 2.20 -12.52
N ASP A 204 -23.77 2.97 -13.55
CA ASP A 204 -23.16 4.30 -13.43
C ASP A 204 -24.09 5.28 -12.69
N GLU A 205 -25.39 5.32 -13.03
CA GLU A 205 -26.37 6.15 -12.32
C GLU A 205 -26.57 5.69 -10.86
N ILE A 206 -26.65 4.39 -10.64
CA ILE A 206 -26.82 3.81 -9.29
C ILE A 206 -25.63 4.14 -8.41
N THR A 207 -24.40 3.91 -8.90
CA THR A 207 -23.20 4.20 -8.13
C THR A 207 -23.00 5.69 -7.90
N GLN A 208 -23.34 6.55 -8.85
CA GLN A 208 -23.38 8.01 -8.64
C GLN A 208 -24.35 8.40 -7.51
N ASN A 209 -25.54 7.79 -7.45
CA ASN A 209 -26.51 8.04 -6.38
C ASN A 209 -26.00 7.59 -5.01
N TRP A 210 -25.24 6.48 -4.94
CA TRP A 210 -24.70 5.96 -3.67
C TRP A 210 -23.53 6.77 -3.09
N ARG A 211 -22.98 7.71 -3.84
CA ARG A 211 -21.88 8.57 -3.37
C ARG A 211 -22.28 9.52 -2.24
N THR A 212 -23.58 9.81 -2.10
CA THR A 212 -24.04 10.77 -1.09
C THR A 212 -25.31 10.25 -0.43
N GLY A 213 -25.35 10.26 0.91
CA GLY A 213 -26.52 9.88 1.70
C GLY A 213 -26.79 8.38 1.79
N SER A 214 -25.97 7.54 1.20
CA SER A 214 -26.05 6.08 1.28
C SER A 214 -25.14 5.54 2.38
N VAL A 215 -25.57 4.48 3.08
CA VAL A 215 -24.74 3.80 4.10
C VAL A 215 -23.49 3.16 3.50
N VAL A 216 -23.50 2.82 2.19
CA VAL A 216 -22.34 2.28 1.48
C VAL A 216 -21.42 3.38 0.91
N GLN A 217 -21.76 4.64 1.17
CA GLN A 217 -20.91 5.78 0.77
C GLN A 217 -19.49 5.57 1.23
N SER A 218 -18.52 5.68 0.30
CA SER A 218 -17.10 5.50 0.59
C SER A 218 -16.26 6.02 -0.57
N TRP A 219 -14.99 6.25 -0.33
CA TRP A 219 -14.07 6.56 -1.41
C TRP A 219 -14.03 5.47 -2.49
N LEU A 220 -14.18 4.19 -2.13
CA LEU A 220 -14.26 3.09 -3.11
C LEU A 220 -15.48 3.22 -4.03
N ILE A 221 -16.62 3.67 -3.51
CA ILE A 221 -17.82 3.96 -4.33
C ILE A 221 -17.53 5.16 -5.25
N ASP A 222 -16.86 6.21 -4.77
CA ASP A 222 -16.48 7.35 -5.61
C ASP A 222 -15.59 6.94 -6.79
N LEU A 223 -14.62 6.07 -6.54
CA LEU A 223 -13.69 5.58 -7.54
C LEU A 223 -14.40 4.74 -8.61
N ILE A 224 -15.21 3.75 -8.20
CA ILE A 224 -15.91 2.89 -9.15
C ILE A 224 -17.00 3.66 -9.94
N ALA A 225 -17.70 4.60 -9.32
CA ALA A 225 -18.65 5.46 -9.99
C ALA A 225 -17.98 6.29 -11.10
N GLY A 226 -16.77 6.78 -10.84
CA GLY A 226 -15.96 7.49 -11.83
C GLY A 226 -15.56 6.63 -13.03
N GLU A 227 -15.22 5.36 -12.83
CA GLU A 227 -14.86 4.44 -13.92
C GLU A 227 -16.10 3.97 -14.71
N LEU A 228 -17.20 3.61 -14.03
CA LEU A 228 -18.44 3.22 -14.69
C LEU A 228 -19.05 4.35 -15.54
N LYS A 229 -18.88 5.61 -15.12
CA LYS A 229 -19.27 6.77 -15.92
C LYS A 229 -18.49 6.90 -17.23
N LYS A 230 -17.20 6.48 -17.23
CA LYS A 230 -16.35 6.51 -18.45
C LYS A 230 -16.66 5.33 -19.36
N ASP A 231 -16.85 4.15 -18.80
CA ASP A 231 -17.14 2.90 -19.51
C ASP A 231 -17.93 1.97 -18.59
N SER A 232 -19.25 1.87 -18.83
CA SER A 232 -20.16 1.01 -18.05
C SER A 232 -19.83 -0.49 -18.19
N GLY A 233 -19.13 -0.87 -19.25
CA GLY A 233 -18.69 -2.23 -19.52
C GLY A 233 -17.39 -2.62 -18.84
N LEU A 234 -16.59 -1.63 -18.39
CA LEU A 234 -15.25 -1.80 -17.83
C LEU A 234 -14.29 -2.59 -18.76
N GLY A 235 -14.46 -2.45 -20.07
CA GLY A 235 -13.81 -3.28 -21.10
C GLY A 235 -12.28 -3.23 -21.10
N LYS A 236 -11.69 -2.16 -20.59
CA LYS A 236 -10.22 -2.01 -20.50
C LYS A 236 -9.59 -2.73 -19.28
N PHE A 237 -10.39 -3.25 -18.35
CA PHE A 237 -9.88 -3.88 -17.14
C PHE A 237 -9.86 -5.41 -17.27
N SER A 238 -8.82 -6.03 -16.72
CA SER A 238 -8.74 -7.49 -16.60
C SER A 238 -9.67 -8.01 -15.50
N SER A 239 -10.18 -9.22 -15.69
CA SER A 239 -10.86 -9.97 -14.63
C SER A 239 -9.89 -10.64 -13.64
N GLU A 240 -8.59 -10.67 -13.94
CA GLU A 240 -7.58 -11.17 -13.03
C GLU A 240 -7.19 -10.08 -12.03
N VAL A 241 -7.32 -10.38 -10.74
CA VAL A 241 -7.07 -9.41 -9.67
C VAL A 241 -5.79 -9.76 -8.92
N GLY A 242 -4.85 -8.79 -8.88
CA GLY A 242 -3.61 -8.91 -8.12
C GLY A 242 -3.83 -8.82 -6.60
N ASP A 243 -2.85 -9.29 -5.82
CA ASP A 243 -2.75 -9.01 -4.40
C ASP A 243 -1.31 -8.60 -4.05
N SER A 244 -1.18 -7.69 -3.07
CA SER A 244 0.11 -7.17 -2.61
C SER A 244 0.75 -8.01 -1.49
N GLY A 245 0.11 -9.09 -1.06
CA GLY A 245 0.52 -9.90 0.08
C GLY A 245 -0.16 -9.50 1.41
N ALA A 246 -0.59 -8.26 1.56
CA ALA A 246 -1.15 -7.76 2.82
C ALA A 246 -2.37 -8.57 3.30
N GLY A 247 -3.29 -8.94 2.39
CA GLY A 247 -4.44 -9.78 2.74
C GLY A 247 -4.03 -11.16 3.22
N ARG A 248 -2.99 -11.77 2.63
CA ARG A 248 -2.45 -13.06 3.09
C ARG A 248 -1.78 -12.95 4.46
N TRP A 249 -1.08 -11.85 4.72
CA TRP A 249 -0.49 -11.59 6.05
C TRP A 249 -1.58 -11.39 7.10
N THR A 250 -2.67 -10.68 6.76
CA THR A 250 -3.84 -10.52 7.64
C THR A 250 -4.47 -11.87 8.01
N ILE A 251 -4.60 -12.79 7.04
CA ILE A 251 -5.11 -14.15 7.30
C ILE A 251 -4.16 -14.92 8.24
N LYS A 252 -2.85 -14.88 8.00
CA LYS A 252 -1.88 -15.55 8.88
C LYS A 252 -1.99 -15.03 10.31
N GLU A 253 -2.07 -13.72 10.48
CA GLU A 253 -2.20 -13.11 11.79
C GLU A 253 -3.52 -13.47 12.48
N SER A 254 -4.62 -13.54 11.73
CA SER A 254 -5.92 -13.96 12.28
C SER A 254 -5.90 -15.38 12.83
N ILE A 255 -5.13 -16.29 12.19
CA ILE A 255 -4.91 -17.66 12.68
C ILE A 255 -4.11 -17.64 13.96
N ASP A 256 -3.00 -16.90 13.99
CA ASP A 256 -2.12 -16.78 15.16
C ASP A 256 -2.88 -16.21 16.38
N LEU A 257 -3.81 -15.27 16.13
CA LEU A 257 -4.63 -14.63 17.16
C LEU A 257 -5.97 -15.31 17.42
N ALA A 258 -6.31 -16.38 16.69
CA ALA A 258 -7.61 -17.07 16.75
C ALA A 258 -8.81 -16.14 16.51
N VAL A 259 -8.67 -15.15 15.60
CA VAL A 259 -9.73 -14.20 15.23
C VAL A 259 -10.39 -14.64 13.92
N PRO A 260 -11.71 -14.90 13.89
CA PRO A 260 -12.40 -15.27 12.65
C PRO A 260 -12.56 -14.07 11.72
N ILE A 261 -12.13 -14.20 10.45
CA ILE A 261 -12.20 -13.15 9.43
C ILE A 261 -12.84 -13.62 8.12
N PRO A 262 -14.08 -14.17 8.12
CA PRO A 262 -14.67 -14.80 6.93
C PRO A 262 -14.73 -13.87 5.72
N SER A 263 -15.08 -12.59 5.88
CA SER A 263 -15.18 -11.62 4.78
C SER A 263 -13.83 -11.32 4.11
N ILE A 264 -12.78 -11.12 4.92
CA ILE A 264 -11.42 -10.88 4.40
C ILE A 264 -10.89 -12.16 3.73
N TYR A 265 -11.11 -13.32 4.34
CA TYR A 265 -10.72 -14.59 3.76
C TYR A 265 -11.38 -14.83 2.39
N ALA A 266 -12.70 -14.62 2.28
CA ALA A 266 -13.43 -14.76 1.03
C ALA A 266 -12.87 -13.86 -0.06
N SER A 267 -12.54 -12.61 0.26
CA SER A 267 -11.97 -11.66 -0.71
C SER A 267 -10.62 -12.12 -1.28
N ILE A 268 -9.75 -12.70 -0.47
CA ILE A 268 -8.46 -13.26 -0.91
C ILE A 268 -8.67 -14.53 -1.74
N SER A 269 -9.60 -15.39 -1.32
CA SER A 269 -9.97 -16.61 -2.05
C SER A 269 -10.46 -16.27 -3.47
N GLN A 270 -11.29 -15.24 -3.61
CA GLN A 270 -11.75 -14.77 -4.93
C GLN A 270 -10.61 -14.21 -5.80
N ARG A 271 -9.66 -13.49 -5.22
CA ARG A 271 -8.46 -13.05 -5.97
C ARG A 271 -7.63 -14.24 -6.50
N PHE A 272 -7.49 -15.31 -5.71
CA PHE A 272 -6.85 -16.54 -6.19
C PHE A 272 -7.67 -17.21 -7.30
N ASN A 273 -8.99 -17.29 -7.10
CA ASN A 273 -9.90 -17.86 -8.08
C ASN A 273 -9.85 -17.10 -9.42
N SER A 274 -9.77 -15.77 -9.40
CA SER A 274 -9.70 -14.94 -10.63
C SER A 274 -8.54 -15.30 -11.56
N LYS A 275 -7.47 -15.89 -11.03
CA LYS A 275 -6.28 -16.32 -11.76
C LYS A 275 -6.33 -17.80 -12.16
N ASN A 276 -7.24 -18.59 -11.59
CA ASN A 276 -7.29 -20.05 -11.76
C ASN A 276 -8.30 -20.47 -12.83
N LYS A 277 -7.96 -20.24 -14.11
CA LYS A 277 -8.82 -20.55 -15.26
C LYS A 277 -9.03 -22.06 -15.51
N ASN A 278 -8.22 -22.94 -14.92
CA ASN A 278 -8.26 -24.39 -15.12
C ASN A 278 -8.13 -25.12 -13.76
N SER A 279 -9.15 -24.94 -12.93
CA SER A 279 -9.18 -25.45 -11.56
C SER A 279 -9.12 -26.98 -11.50
N TYR A 280 -8.06 -27.53 -10.91
CA TYR A 280 -7.95 -28.98 -10.67
C TYR A 280 -9.01 -29.46 -9.67
N SER A 281 -9.35 -28.66 -8.67
CA SER A 281 -10.45 -28.98 -7.73
C SER A 281 -11.82 -29.03 -8.46
N GLY A 282 -12.05 -28.15 -9.44
CA GLY A 282 -13.22 -28.24 -10.32
C GLY A 282 -13.27 -29.56 -11.07
N LYS A 283 -12.13 -29.99 -11.66
CA LYS A 283 -12.03 -31.30 -12.34
C LYS A 283 -12.33 -32.48 -11.39
N ILE A 284 -11.83 -32.43 -10.16
CA ILE A 284 -12.11 -33.47 -9.15
C ILE A 284 -13.62 -33.52 -8.84
N LEU A 285 -14.26 -32.36 -8.66
CA LEU A 285 -15.70 -32.28 -8.40
C LEU A 285 -16.51 -32.87 -9.56
N SER A 286 -16.21 -32.51 -10.80
CA SER A 286 -16.86 -33.08 -11.99
C SER A 286 -16.64 -34.58 -12.09
N ALA A 287 -15.41 -35.06 -11.85
CA ALA A 287 -15.10 -36.49 -11.85
C ALA A 287 -15.89 -37.26 -10.78
N MET A 288 -15.99 -36.70 -9.56
CA MET A 288 -16.82 -37.32 -8.49
C MET A 288 -18.30 -37.34 -8.85
N ARG A 289 -18.84 -36.24 -9.38
CA ARG A 289 -20.27 -36.18 -9.83
C ARG A 289 -20.54 -37.20 -10.94
N ASN A 290 -19.62 -37.35 -11.88
CA ASN A 290 -19.71 -38.36 -12.90
C ASN A 290 -19.68 -39.79 -12.30
N ALA A 291 -18.76 -40.07 -11.40
CA ALA A 291 -18.56 -41.40 -10.83
C ALA A 291 -19.73 -41.90 -9.98
N PHE A 292 -20.39 -41.03 -9.21
CA PHE A 292 -21.51 -41.44 -8.37
C PHE A 292 -22.89 -41.22 -8.99
N GLY A 293 -23.04 -40.28 -9.93
CA GLY A 293 -24.35 -39.91 -10.48
C GLY A 293 -24.47 -39.96 -12.01
N GLY A 294 -23.37 -40.29 -12.73
CA GLY A 294 -23.35 -40.31 -14.19
C GLY A 294 -23.49 -38.91 -14.83
N HIS A 295 -23.34 -37.84 -14.05
CA HIS A 295 -23.42 -36.46 -14.56
C HIS A 295 -22.24 -36.13 -15.45
N THR A 296 -22.50 -35.75 -16.68
CA THR A 296 -21.51 -35.16 -17.60
C THR A 296 -21.75 -33.65 -17.66
N ASP A 297 -20.79 -32.86 -17.19
CA ASP A 297 -20.85 -31.39 -17.28
C ASP A 297 -20.29 -30.94 -18.62
#